data_cc655b41be381d466ae3743f6b7f6094
#
_entry.id   cc655b41be381d466ae3743f6b7f6094
#
_cell.length_a   1.000
_cell.length_b   1.000
_cell.length_c   1.000
_cell.angle_alpha   90.00
_cell.angle_beta   90.00
_cell.angle_gamma   90.00
#
_symmetry.space_group_name_H-M   'P 1'
#
loop_
_entity.id
_entity.type
_entity.pdbx_description
1 polymer ?
#
loop_
_entity_poly.entity_id
_entity_poly.type
_entity_poly.pdbx_seq_one_letter_code
_entity_poly.pdbx_strand_id
1 'polypeptide(L)'
;MKEELIEELKKFPLLQELSDEDMKVFAGILREENFKEGKRIIEEGDLGNCMYLLLEGAVDVLKTTLYGEEYVCAKLNDTMHCVFGEIALIDHDKRSASILATRDCRTAVVTVSDFQTFCQERPAAGCKLLMVISSNLCRNLRLENENLLKVY
;
A
#
# COMPACT_ATOMS: atom_id res chain seq x y z
N MET A 1 -20.98 -9.13 2.47
CA MET A 1 -20.12 -8.04 1.93
C MET A 1 -18.96 -7.73 2.85
N LYS A 2 -19.24 -7.28 4.07
CA LYS A 2 -18.18 -7.01 5.07
C LYS A 2 -17.42 -8.27 5.47
N GLU A 3 -18.11 -9.39 5.58
CA GLU A 3 -17.50 -10.67 5.93
C GLU A 3 -16.58 -11.20 4.82
N GLU A 4 -16.98 -11.01 3.57
CA GLU A 4 -16.16 -11.38 2.41
C GLU A 4 -14.88 -10.56 2.36
N LEU A 5 -14.98 -9.25 2.64
CA LEU A 5 -13.83 -8.37 2.70
C LEU A 5 -12.88 -8.82 3.82
N ILE A 6 -13.40 -9.16 4.99
CA ILE A 6 -12.59 -9.63 6.11
C ILE A 6 -11.82 -10.89 5.74
N GLU A 7 -12.45 -11.83 5.04
CA GLU A 7 -11.75 -13.04 4.58
C GLU A 7 -10.64 -12.71 3.58
N GLU A 8 -10.86 -11.75 2.69
CA GLU A 8 -9.81 -11.29 1.78
C GLU A 8 -8.67 -10.61 2.55
N LEU A 9 -9.00 -9.77 3.54
CA LEU A 9 -8.01 -9.04 4.33
C LEU A 9 -7.11 -9.99 5.14
N LYS A 10 -7.63 -11.10 5.61
CA LYS A 10 -6.85 -12.09 6.37
C LYS A 10 -5.68 -12.66 5.58
N LYS A 11 -5.71 -12.57 4.27
CA LYS A 11 -4.64 -13.06 3.41
C LYS A 11 -3.45 -12.09 3.33
N PHE A 12 -3.62 -10.85 3.77
CA PHE A 12 -2.56 -9.83 3.69
C PHE A 12 -1.59 -10.00 4.84
N PRO A 13 -0.28 -10.16 4.57
CA PRO A 13 0.73 -10.26 5.65
C PRO A 13 0.68 -9.09 6.61
N LEU A 14 0.36 -7.89 6.10
CA LEU A 14 0.23 -6.67 6.92
C LEU A 14 -0.75 -6.87 8.08
N LEU A 15 -1.82 -7.63 7.87
CA LEU A 15 -2.95 -7.71 8.80
C LEU A 15 -2.99 -9.00 9.62
N GLN A 16 -2.01 -9.89 9.45
CA GLN A 16 -2.06 -11.24 10.02
C GLN A 16 -2.02 -11.29 11.55
N GLU A 17 -1.45 -10.28 12.19
CA GLU A 17 -1.36 -10.25 13.65
C GLU A 17 -2.57 -9.60 14.31
N LEU A 18 -3.52 -9.09 13.54
CA LEU A 18 -4.73 -8.49 14.11
C LEU A 18 -5.68 -9.56 14.62
N SER A 19 -6.29 -9.29 15.79
CA SER A 19 -7.38 -10.12 16.30
C SER A 19 -8.61 -10.00 15.40
N ASP A 20 -9.56 -10.91 15.53
CA ASP A 20 -10.80 -10.84 14.76
C ASP A 20 -11.56 -9.53 15.03
N GLU A 21 -11.55 -9.07 16.27
CA GLU A 21 -12.18 -7.81 16.62
C GLU A 21 -11.48 -6.61 15.98
N ASP A 22 -10.16 -6.55 16.07
CA ASP A 22 -9.38 -5.48 15.44
C ASP A 22 -9.53 -5.49 13.91
N MET A 23 -9.60 -6.68 13.32
CA MET A 23 -9.83 -6.83 11.89
C MET A 23 -11.17 -6.23 11.47
N LYS A 24 -12.22 -6.46 12.26
CA LYS A 24 -13.54 -5.88 11.98
C LYS A 24 -13.51 -4.36 12.05
N VAL A 25 -12.83 -3.80 13.04
CA VAL A 25 -12.69 -2.36 13.18
C VAL A 25 -11.90 -1.78 12.00
N PHE A 26 -10.80 -2.44 11.63
CA PHE A 26 -9.99 -2.00 10.50
C PHE A 26 -10.78 -2.07 9.17
N ALA A 27 -11.52 -3.16 8.95
CA ALA A 27 -12.36 -3.29 7.76
C ALA A 27 -13.41 -2.16 7.69
N GLY A 28 -13.88 -1.69 8.83
CA GLY A 28 -14.87 -0.63 8.90
C GLY A 28 -14.38 0.74 8.45
N ILE A 29 -13.08 0.97 8.44
CA ILE A 29 -12.51 2.24 7.97
C ILE A 29 -12.05 2.20 6.52
N LEU A 30 -12.12 1.04 5.87
CA LEU A 30 -11.75 0.89 4.47
C LEU A 30 -12.93 1.24 3.57
N ARG A 31 -12.60 1.79 2.39
CA ARG A 31 -13.58 1.93 1.32
C ARG A 31 -13.05 1.22 0.09
N GLU A 32 -13.91 0.62 -0.69
CA GLU A 32 -13.52 0.00 -1.94
C GLU A 32 -13.42 1.03 -3.05
N GLU A 33 -12.40 0.91 -3.88
CA GLU A 33 -12.22 1.75 -5.05
C GLU A 33 -11.74 0.90 -6.22
N ASN A 34 -12.38 1.06 -7.37
CA ASN A 34 -12.10 0.28 -8.57
C ASN A 34 -11.40 1.14 -9.61
N PHE A 35 -10.46 0.55 -10.32
CA PHE A 35 -9.70 1.23 -11.38
C PHE A 35 -9.68 0.36 -12.62
N LYS A 36 -9.97 0.96 -13.77
CA LYS A 36 -9.88 0.27 -15.05
C LYS A 36 -8.45 0.15 -15.51
N GLU A 37 -8.18 -0.89 -16.30
CA GLU A 37 -6.89 -1.08 -16.96
C GLU A 37 -6.47 0.22 -17.66
N GLY A 38 -5.20 0.61 -17.50
CA GLY A 38 -4.66 1.84 -18.05
C GLY A 38 -4.80 3.08 -17.17
N LYS A 39 -5.55 2.99 -16.08
CA LYS A 39 -5.72 4.12 -15.15
C LYS A 39 -4.50 4.26 -14.24
N ARG A 40 -4.05 5.49 -14.05
CA ARG A 40 -3.04 5.78 -13.03
C ARG A 40 -3.73 5.97 -11.70
N ILE A 41 -3.42 5.09 -10.75
CA ILE A 41 -4.00 5.11 -9.41
C ILE A 41 -3.29 6.15 -8.56
N ILE A 42 -1.97 6.25 -8.73
CA ILE A 42 -1.10 7.19 -8.03
C ILE A 42 -0.17 7.83 -9.07
N GLU A 43 0.06 9.14 -8.92
CA GLU A 43 1.04 9.89 -9.71
C GLU A 43 2.25 10.24 -8.85
N GLU A 44 3.45 9.96 -9.34
CA GLU A 44 4.69 10.38 -8.68
C GLU A 44 4.72 11.89 -8.51
N GLY A 45 5.10 12.34 -7.33
CA GLY A 45 5.18 13.77 -7.02
C GLY A 45 3.92 14.36 -6.40
N ASP A 46 2.76 13.70 -6.53
CA ASP A 46 1.54 14.14 -5.87
C ASP A 46 1.62 13.89 -4.37
N LEU A 47 0.94 14.70 -3.57
CA LEU A 47 0.86 14.47 -2.14
C LEU A 47 0.01 13.23 -1.86
N GLY A 48 0.54 12.35 -1.01
CA GLY A 48 -0.15 11.13 -0.64
C GLY A 48 -0.94 11.29 0.65
N ASN A 49 -2.17 10.76 0.67
CA ASN A 49 -3.04 10.81 1.84
C ASN A 49 -3.76 9.49 2.12
N CYS A 50 -3.37 8.43 1.44
CA CYS A 50 -4.01 7.12 1.63
C CYS A 50 -3.08 5.98 1.20
N MET A 51 -3.41 4.79 1.68
CA MET A 51 -2.76 3.54 1.30
C MET A 51 -3.80 2.65 0.63
N TYR A 52 -3.34 1.82 -0.31
CA TYR A 52 -4.18 0.87 -1.05
C TYR A 52 -3.79 -0.57 -0.74
N LEU A 53 -4.80 -1.40 -0.50
CA LEU A 53 -4.63 -2.87 -0.47
C LEU A 53 -5.16 -3.41 -1.79
N LEU A 54 -4.33 -4.10 -2.55
CA LEU A 54 -4.72 -4.64 -3.85
C LEU A 54 -5.50 -5.94 -3.66
N LEU A 55 -6.82 -5.88 -3.83
CA LEU A 55 -7.69 -7.05 -3.66
C LEU A 55 -7.75 -7.90 -4.93
N GLU A 56 -7.88 -7.27 -6.09
CA GLU A 56 -7.91 -7.93 -7.39
C GLU A 56 -7.19 -7.08 -8.41
N GLY A 57 -6.50 -7.72 -9.35
CA GLY A 57 -5.89 -7.04 -10.48
C GLY A 57 -4.38 -7.06 -10.47
N ALA A 58 -3.79 -6.14 -11.22
CA ALA A 58 -2.34 -6.02 -11.35
C ALA A 58 -1.98 -4.57 -11.63
N VAL A 59 -0.81 -4.16 -11.12
CA VAL A 59 -0.30 -2.80 -11.31
C VAL A 59 1.20 -2.84 -11.61
N ASP A 60 1.66 -1.82 -12.33
CA ASP A 60 3.08 -1.52 -12.49
C ASP A 60 3.45 -0.34 -11.59
N VAL A 61 4.59 -0.45 -10.93
CA VAL A 61 5.19 0.64 -10.17
C VAL A 61 6.19 1.32 -11.08
N LEU A 62 5.97 2.61 -11.36
CA LEU A 62 6.76 3.39 -12.30
C LEU A 62 7.52 4.49 -11.58
N LYS A 63 8.77 4.68 -11.95
CA LYS A 63 9.57 5.82 -11.51
C LYS A 63 10.10 6.57 -12.71
N THR A 64 10.35 7.86 -12.53
CA THR A 64 10.85 8.73 -13.57
C THR A 64 12.35 8.97 -13.39
N THR A 65 13.12 8.83 -14.47
CA THR A 65 14.56 9.12 -14.45
C THR A 65 14.78 10.64 -14.41
N LEU A 66 16.02 11.04 -14.19
CA LEU A 66 16.42 12.46 -14.23
C LEU A 66 16.13 13.11 -15.58
N TYR A 67 16.02 12.31 -16.65
CA TYR A 67 15.75 12.79 -18.01
C TYR A 67 14.25 12.78 -18.36
N GLY A 68 13.39 12.46 -17.40
CA GLY A 68 11.94 12.47 -17.59
C GLY A 68 11.36 11.17 -18.18
N GLU A 69 12.16 10.15 -18.35
CA GLU A 69 11.68 8.86 -18.86
C GLU A 69 11.15 7.99 -17.73
N GLU A 70 9.97 7.38 -17.93
CA GLU A 70 9.42 6.44 -16.97
C GLU A 70 9.95 5.04 -17.23
N TYR A 71 10.16 4.29 -16.13
CA TYR A 71 10.54 2.87 -16.21
C TYR A 71 9.78 2.09 -15.15
N VAL A 72 9.55 0.81 -15.44
CA VAL A 72 8.87 -0.10 -14.51
C VAL A 72 9.87 -0.64 -13.50
N CYS A 73 9.73 -0.26 -12.23
CA CYS A 73 10.62 -0.74 -11.19
C CYS A 73 10.05 -1.95 -10.44
N ALA A 74 8.76 -2.22 -10.54
CA ALA A 74 8.15 -3.41 -9.96
C ALA A 74 6.81 -3.70 -10.62
N LYS A 75 6.43 -4.99 -10.61
CA LYS A 75 5.12 -5.45 -11.07
C LYS A 75 4.45 -6.17 -9.92
N LEU A 76 3.24 -5.74 -9.57
CA LEU A 76 2.50 -6.30 -8.44
C LEU A 76 1.18 -6.87 -8.94
N ASN A 77 0.73 -7.97 -8.31
CA ASN A 77 -0.56 -8.57 -8.64
C ASN A 77 -1.27 -9.07 -7.38
N ASP A 78 -2.51 -9.48 -7.55
CA ASP A 78 -3.38 -9.86 -6.44
C ASP A 78 -2.94 -11.13 -5.69
N THR A 79 -2.13 -11.98 -6.32
CA THR A 79 -1.62 -13.18 -5.63
C THR A 79 -0.57 -12.85 -4.58
N MET A 80 0.01 -11.66 -4.63
CA MET A 80 1.04 -11.22 -3.68
C MET A 80 0.45 -10.67 -2.38
N HIS A 81 -0.84 -10.37 -2.36
CA HIS A 81 -1.52 -9.75 -1.21
C HIS A 81 -0.73 -8.55 -0.70
N CYS A 82 -0.44 -7.63 -1.60
CA CYS A 82 0.44 -6.50 -1.33
C CYS A 82 -0.35 -5.20 -1.14
N VAL A 83 0.34 -4.24 -0.52
CA VAL A 83 -0.15 -2.88 -0.34
C VAL A 83 0.75 -1.94 -1.12
N PHE A 84 0.23 -0.77 -1.48
CA PHE A 84 1.04 0.29 -2.07
C PHE A 84 0.57 1.65 -1.56
N GLY A 85 1.47 2.62 -1.62
CA GLY A 85 1.21 3.95 -1.10
C GLY A 85 1.33 4.07 0.42
N GLU A 86 1.91 3.06 1.08
CA GLU A 86 2.00 2.97 2.55
C GLU A 86 2.88 4.06 3.16
N ILE A 87 3.85 4.59 2.41
CA ILE A 87 4.73 5.65 2.90
C ILE A 87 3.93 6.90 3.30
N ALA A 88 2.86 7.19 2.57
CA ALA A 88 2.00 8.33 2.83
C ALA A 88 1.31 8.28 4.20
N LEU A 89 1.11 7.09 4.75
CA LEU A 89 0.55 6.94 6.09
C LEU A 89 1.51 7.43 7.18
N ILE A 90 2.81 7.45 6.88
CA ILE A 90 3.86 7.74 7.84
C ILE A 90 4.33 9.20 7.70
N ASP A 91 4.72 9.62 6.50
CA ASP A 91 5.38 10.91 6.32
C ASP A 91 4.53 12.01 5.66
N HIS A 92 3.37 11.66 5.10
CA HIS A 92 2.46 12.61 4.45
C HIS A 92 3.10 13.40 3.29
N ASP A 93 4.17 12.87 2.72
CA ASP A 93 4.96 13.56 1.70
C ASP A 93 4.52 13.14 0.29
N LYS A 94 5.28 13.59 -0.69
CA LYS A 94 5.02 13.30 -2.10
C LYS A 94 5.15 11.81 -2.40
N ARG A 95 4.33 11.33 -3.32
CA ARG A 95 4.39 9.96 -3.80
C ARG A 95 5.74 9.70 -4.46
N SER A 96 6.41 8.63 -4.08
CA SER A 96 7.75 8.27 -4.58
C SER A 96 7.71 7.56 -5.93
N ALA A 97 6.55 7.13 -6.38
CA ALA A 97 6.37 6.40 -7.63
C ALA A 97 4.96 6.57 -8.14
N SER A 98 4.75 6.30 -9.42
CA SER A 98 3.42 6.21 -10.01
C SER A 98 2.96 4.75 -9.98
N ILE A 99 1.65 4.54 -9.88
CA ILE A 99 1.04 3.20 -9.92
C ILE A 99 0.06 3.18 -11.08
N LEU A 100 0.31 2.30 -12.04
CA LEU A 100 -0.51 2.13 -13.24
C LEU A 100 -1.24 0.80 -13.21
N ALA A 101 -2.56 0.82 -13.34
CA ALA A 101 -3.34 -0.41 -13.44
C ALA A 101 -3.07 -1.10 -14.78
N THR A 102 -2.55 -2.32 -14.75
CA THR A 102 -2.30 -3.13 -15.97
C THR A 102 -3.41 -4.13 -16.23
N ARG A 103 -4.33 -4.28 -15.31
CA ARG A 103 -5.62 -4.97 -15.43
C ARG A 103 -6.64 -4.17 -14.64
N ASP A 104 -7.92 -4.48 -14.81
CA ASP A 104 -8.95 -3.89 -13.93
C ASP A 104 -8.63 -4.26 -12.49
N CYS A 105 -8.64 -3.27 -11.60
CA CYS A 105 -8.25 -3.43 -10.21
C CYS A 105 -9.40 -3.14 -9.27
N ARG A 106 -9.47 -3.93 -8.20
CA ARG A 106 -10.33 -3.67 -7.03
C ARG A 106 -9.41 -3.47 -5.84
N THR A 107 -9.57 -2.35 -5.14
CA THR A 107 -8.70 -2.00 -4.01
C THR A 107 -9.53 -1.67 -2.78
N ALA A 108 -8.92 -1.84 -1.61
CA ALA A 108 -9.43 -1.29 -0.36
C ALA A 108 -8.51 -0.14 0.05
N VAL A 109 -9.10 1.00 0.37
CA VAL A 109 -8.36 2.25 0.61
C VAL A 109 -8.54 2.68 2.06
N VAL A 110 -7.44 3.01 2.72
CA VAL A 110 -7.47 3.64 4.04
C VAL A 110 -6.79 5.00 3.96
N THR A 111 -7.49 6.03 4.45
CA THR A 111 -6.93 7.39 4.50
C THR A 111 -6.01 7.54 5.70
N VAL A 112 -5.09 8.50 5.63
CA VAL A 112 -4.21 8.85 6.76
C VAL A 112 -5.04 9.19 8.00
N SER A 113 -6.10 9.99 7.83
CA SER A 113 -6.97 10.40 8.92
C SER A 113 -7.63 9.21 9.62
N ASP A 114 -8.20 8.30 8.84
CA ASP A 114 -8.86 7.11 9.40
C ASP A 114 -7.86 6.16 10.05
N PHE A 115 -6.67 6.03 9.47
CA PHE A 115 -5.61 5.22 10.05
C PHE A 115 -5.15 5.76 11.39
N GLN A 116 -4.97 7.08 11.50
CA GLN A 116 -4.61 7.73 12.75
C GLN A 116 -5.67 7.52 13.83
N THR A 117 -6.94 7.65 13.46
CA THR A 117 -8.05 7.39 14.37
C THR A 117 -8.03 5.93 14.85
N PHE A 118 -7.80 4.99 13.93
CA PHE A 118 -7.68 3.57 14.28
C PHE A 118 -6.55 3.33 15.30
N CYS A 119 -5.39 3.95 15.08
CA CYS A 119 -4.26 3.83 15.99
C CYS A 119 -4.54 4.43 17.37
N GLN A 120 -5.31 5.51 17.41
CA GLN A 120 -5.71 6.13 18.70
C GLN A 120 -6.71 5.27 19.45
N GLU A 121 -7.66 4.67 18.76
CA GLU A 121 -8.69 3.83 19.36
C GLU A 121 -8.19 2.42 19.69
N ARG A 122 -7.26 1.90 18.92
CA ARG A 122 -6.70 0.56 19.04
C ARG A 122 -5.16 0.60 19.00
N PRO A 123 -4.51 1.16 20.06
CA PRO A 123 -3.06 1.38 20.02
C PRO A 123 -2.22 0.13 19.79
N ALA A 124 -2.58 -0.98 20.41
CA ALA A 124 -1.84 -2.23 20.27
C ALA A 124 -1.90 -2.75 18.81
N ALA A 125 -3.09 -2.70 18.20
CA ALA A 125 -3.27 -3.09 16.81
C ALA A 125 -2.55 -2.13 15.86
N GLY A 126 -2.66 -0.83 16.11
CA GLY A 126 -1.95 0.19 15.34
C GLY A 126 -0.45 0.00 15.39
N CYS A 127 0.08 -0.34 16.57
CA CYS A 127 1.50 -0.62 16.75
C CYS A 127 1.94 -1.81 15.88
N LYS A 128 1.16 -2.89 15.85
CA LYS A 128 1.46 -4.05 15.01
C LYS A 128 1.52 -3.69 13.54
N LEU A 129 0.56 -2.90 13.07
CA LEU A 129 0.55 -2.45 11.67
C LEU A 129 1.77 -1.59 11.36
N LEU A 130 2.09 -0.63 12.22
CA LEU A 130 3.24 0.23 12.03
C LEU A 130 4.56 -0.55 12.02
N MET A 131 4.67 -1.58 12.86
CA MET A 131 5.87 -2.44 12.87
C MET A 131 6.04 -3.18 11.54
N VAL A 132 4.97 -3.69 10.96
CA VAL A 132 5.04 -4.37 9.66
C VAL A 132 5.40 -3.38 8.55
N ILE A 133 4.74 -2.23 8.51
CA ILE A 133 5.03 -1.18 7.53
C ILE A 133 6.48 -0.74 7.64
N SER A 134 6.95 -0.46 8.85
CA SER A 134 8.33 -0.03 9.10
C SER A 134 9.34 -1.08 8.68
N SER A 135 9.06 -2.36 8.97
CA SER A 135 9.92 -3.47 8.57
C SER A 135 10.04 -3.58 7.05
N ASN A 136 8.94 -3.40 6.33
CA ASN A 136 8.93 -3.40 4.87
C ASN A 136 9.74 -2.24 4.31
N LEU A 137 9.59 -1.05 4.89
CA LEU A 137 10.36 0.14 4.48
C LEU A 137 11.86 -0.07 4.71
N CYS A 138 12.24 -0.66 5.84
CA CYS A 138 13.65 -0.97 6.13
C CYS A 138 14.22 -1.94 5.11
N ARG A 139 13.46 -2.96 4.72
CA ARG A 139 13.89 -3.94 3.71
C ARG A 139 14.10 -3.25 2.36
N ASN A 140 13.16 -2.41 1.96
CA ASN A 140 13.26 -1.67 0.70
C ASN A 140 14.46 -0.75 0.68
N LEU A 141 14.72 -0.06 1.80
CA LEU A 141 15.87 0.82 1.93
C LEU A 141 17.20 0.06 1.81
N ARG A 142 17.30 -1.11 2.43
CA ARG A 142 18.50 -1.96 2.32
C ARG A 142 18.74 -2.42 0.89
N LEU A 143 17.67 -2.81 0.17
CA LEU A 143 17.77 -3.22 -1.23
C LEU A 143 18.23 -2.07 -2.12
N GLU A 144 17.72 -0.87 -1.91
CA GLU A 144 18.15 0.32 -2.65
C GLU A 144 19.62 0.64 -2.39
N ASN A 145 20.07 0.54 -1.14
CA ASN A 145 21.45 0.76 -0.79
C ASN A 145 22.39 -0.28 -1.42
N GLU A 146 22.00 -1.56 -1.44
CA GLU A 146 22.74 -2.61 -2.12
C GLU A 146 22.85 -2.34 -3.61
N ASN A 147 21.76 -1.91 -4.24
CA ASN A 147 21.75 -1.58 -5.66
C ASN A 147 22.68 -0.41 -5.99
N LEU A 148 22.70 0.61 -5.14
CA LEU A 148 23.61 1.74 -5.28
C LEU A 148 25.07 1.30 -5.21
N LEU A 149 25.40 0.41 -4.27
CA LEU A 149 26.75 -0.11 -4.13
C LEU A 149 27.18 -0.95 -5.34
N LYS A 150 26.27 -1.65 -5.98
CA LYS A 150 26.55 -2.44 -7.19
C LYS A 150 26.83 -1.59 -8.40
N VAL A 151 26.29 -0.37 -8.45
CA VAL A 151 26.48 0.56 -9.56
C VAL A 151 27.86 1.26 -9.49
N TYR A 152 28.39 1.41 -8.30
CA TYR A 152 29.67 2.02 -8.03
C TYR A 152 30.73 0.98 -7.69
#